data_ee363c6de45d1cecd260166eeb8f470e
#
_entry.id   ee363c6de45d1cecd260166eeb8f470e
#
_cell.length_a   1.000
_cell.length_b   1.000
_cell.length_c   1.000
_cell.angle_alpha   90.00
_cell.angle_beta   90.00
_cell.angle_gamma   90.00
#
_symmetry.space_group_name_H-M   'P 1'
#
loop_
_entity.id
_entity.type
_entity.pdbx_description
1 polymer ?
#
loop_
_entity_poly.entity_id
_entity_poly.type
_entity_poly.pdbx_seq_one_letter_code
_entity_poly.pdbx_strand_id
1 'polypeptide(L)'
;MNMQILFENSDLLIVNKPSGLRTHGDGKSDVPTVVDWIMTERPEIVGVGENMEMDGKVIERPGIVHRLDEQTSGCLVIAKTQDSFEYLKQQFKDRKVEKEYHAFVWGHFKESKGVVDEPIGRSTGDFRRWQAGRGVRGETREAVTKWEAVGQFEDEANERCSFMHLWPQTGR
;
A
#
# COMPACT_ATOMS: atom_id res chain seq x y z
N MET A 1 10.70 -4.13 -17.49
CA MET A 1 9.67 -4.71 -16.57
C MET A 1 8.31 -4.54 -17.24
N ASN A 2 7.49 -5.58 -17.37
CA ASN A 2 6.15 -5.46 -17.98
C ASN A 2 5.11 -5.37 -16.86
N MET A 3 4.40 -4.22 -16.77
CA MET A 3 3.36 -3.98 -15.78
C MET A 3 2.01 -3.91 -16.48
N GLN A 4 1.03 -4.65 -15.98
CA GLN A 4 -0.31 -4.64 -16.56
C GLN A 4 -1.00 -3.30 -16.27
N ILE A 5 -1.41 -2.62 -17.34
CA ILE A 5 -2.25 -1.43 -17.26
C ILE A 5 -3.70 -1.88 -17.15
N LEU A 6 -4.38 -1.43 -16.10
CA LEU A 6 -5.80 -1.72 -15.85
C LEU A 6 -6.70 -0.64 -16.43
N PHE A 7 -6.24 0.61 -16.39
CA PHE A 7 -6.95 1.75 -16.93
C PHE A 7 -5.98 2.89 -17.24
N GLU A 8 -6.22 3.64 -18.31
CA GLU A 8 -5.47 4.84 -18.65
C GLU A 8 -6.37 5.85 -19.37
N ASN A 9 -6.24 7.13 -19.01
CA ASN A 9 -6.81 8.27 -19.74
C ASN A 9 -5.81 9.44 -19.73
N SER A 10 -6.27 10.68 -20.00
CA SER A 10 -5.44 11.89 -19.96
C SER A 10 -4.88 12.21 -18.56
N ASP A 11 -5.60 11.86 -17.50
CA ASP A 11 -5.37 12.34 -16.13
C ASP A 11 -4.78 11.28 -15.22
N LEU A 12 -5.15 10.02 -15.44
CA LEU A 12 -4.79 8.90 -14.58
C LEU A 12 -4.23 7.72 -15.37
N LEU A 13 -3.37 6.98 -14.69
CA LEU A 13 -2.90 5.65 -15.05
C LEU A 13 -3.13 4.73 -13.84
N ILE A 14 -3.79 3.58 -14.04
CA ILE A 14 -3.96 2.55 -13.01
C ILE A 14 -3.26 1.29 -13.46
N VAL A 15 -2.36 0.80 -12.64
CA VAL A 15 -1.59 -0.40 -12.93
C VAL A 15 -1.84 -1.49 -11.89
N ASN A 16 -1.69 -2.74 -12.30
CA ASN A 16 -1.63 -3.88 -11.40
C ASN A 16 -0.18 -4.07 -10.94
N LYS A 17 0.14 -3.54 -9.77
CA LYS A 17 1.48 -3.72 -9.20
C LYS A 17 1.67 -5.19 -8.81
N PRO A 18 2.69 -5.89 -9.29
CA PRO A 18 2.98 -7.24 -8.81
C PRO A 18 3.49 -7.23 -7.37
N SER A 19 3.32 -8.35 -6.67
CA SER A 19 3.98 -8.61 -5.40
C SER A 19 5.50 -8.70 -5.61
N GLY A 20 6.28 -8.31 -4.62
CA GLY A 20 7.74 -8.26 -4.66
C GLY A 20 8.32 -7.00 -5.29
N LEU A 21 7.48 -6.12 -5.85
CA LEU A 21 7.91 -4.83 -6.41
C LEU A 21 7.63 -3.68 -5.46
N ARG A 22 8.63 -2.85 -5.19
CA ARG A 22 8.46 -1.61 -4.41
C ARG A 22 7.77 -0.54 -5.22
N THR A 23 6.99 0.31 -4.57
CA THR A 23 6.37 1.47 -5.24
C THR A 23 7.43 2.52 -5.61
N HIS A 24 8.34 2.85 -4.70
CA HIS A 24 9.43 3.81 -4.91
C HIS A 24 10.68 3.36 -4.17
N GLY A 25 11.83 3.90 -4.55
CA GLY A 25 13.12 3.63 -3.93
C GLY A 25 13.21 4.12 -2.47
N ASP A 26 14.22 3.65 -1.77
CA ASP A 26 14.59 4.07 -0.42
C ASP A 26 15.86 4.97 -0.42
N GLY A 27 16.35 5.34 -1.60
CA GLY A 27 17.59 6.12 -1.78
C GLY A 27 18.87 5.39 -1.40
N LYS A 28 18.80 4.09 -1.09
CA LYS A 28 19.94 3.28 -0.61
C LYS A 28 20.21 2.04 -1.46
N SER A 29 19.18 1.49 -2.08
CA SER A 29 19.25 0.26 -2.87
C SER A 29 18.87 0.51 -4.32
N ASP A 30 19.53 -0.19 -5.26
CA ASP A 30 19.25 -0.14 -6.70
C ASP A 30 18.19 -1.19 -7.10
N VAL A 31 17.30 -1.56 -6.17
CA VAL A 31 16.20 -2.50 -6.46
C VAL A 31 15.15 -1.81 -7.32
N PRO A 32 14.78 -2.39 -8.48
CA PRO A 32 13.78 -1.81 -9.35
C PRO A 32 12.45 -1.53 -8.65
N THR A 33 11.80 -0.42 -9.03
CA THR A 33 10.56 0.06 -8.42
C THR A 33 9.53 0.41 -9.50
N VAL A 34 8.29 0.69 -9.08
CA VAL A 34 7.28 1.24 -9.99
C VAL A 34 7.71 2.59 -10.55
N VAL A 35 8.40 3.41 -9.75
CA VAL A 35 8.93 4.71 -10.20
C VAL A 35 9.91 4.52 -11.36
N ASP A 36 10.83 3.55 -11.29
CA ASP A 36 11.77 3.28 -12.40
C ASP A 36 11.02 2.87 -13.67
N TRP A 37 9.94 2.09 -13.52
CA TRP A 37 9.08 1.73 -14.64
C TRP A 37 8.37 2.96 -15.22
N ILE A 38 7.85 3.87 -14.38
CA ILE A 38 7.24 5.13 -14.83
C ILE A 38 8.25 5.95 -15.62
N MET A 39 9.45 6.15 -15.08
CA MET A 39 10.49 6.96 -15.72
C MET A 39 10.91 6.41 -17.10
N THR A 40 10.82 5.09 -17.30
CA THR A 40 11.19 4.42 -18.55
C THR A 40 10.03 4.37 -19.55
N GLU A 41 8.85 3.95 -19.09
CA GLU A 41 7.71 3.63 -19.98
C GLU A 41 6.68 4.78 -20.08
N ARG A 42 6.76 5.75 -19.19
CA ARG A 42 5.84 6.91 -19.10
C ARG A 42 6.59 8.19 -18.76
N PRO A 43 7.61 8.58 -19.59
CA PRO A 43 8.44 9.74 -19.30
C PRO A 43 7.65 11.05 -19.26
N GLU A 44 6.46 11.09 -19.84
CA GLU A 44 5.55 12.24 -19.78
C GLU A 44 5.03 12.54 -18.37
N ILE A 45 5.12 11.59 -17.44
CA ILE A 45 4.71 11.76 -16.03
C ILE A 45 5.85 12.34 -15.18
N VAL A 46 7.08 12.33 -15.68
CA VAL A 46 8.23 12.89 -14.94
C VAL A 46 8.01 14.37 -14.64
N GLY A 47 8.18 14.75 -13.37
CA GLY A 47 7.91 16.10 -12.88
C GLY A 47 6.48 16.34 -12.38
N VAL A 48 5.57 15.37 -12.55
CA VAL A 48 4.24 15.43 -11.94
C VAL A 48 4.35 15.01 -10.48
N GLY A 49 3.77 15.79 -9.57
CA GLY A 49 3.69 15.45 -8.15
C GLY A 49 4.78 16.11 -7.30
N GLU A 50 5.17 15.43 -6.24
CA GLU A 50 6.13 15.93 -5.25
C GLU A 50 7.22 14.90 -5.00
N ASN A 51 8.45 15.37 -5.02
CA ASN A 51 9.60 14.58 -4.59
C ASN A 51 9.63 14.47 -3.07
N MET A 52 10.27 13.43 -2.57
CA MET A 52 10.50 13.23 -1.15
C MET A 52 11.99 13.41 -0.85
N GLU A 53 12.31 14.16 0.19
CA GLU A 53 13.67 14.20 0.71
C GLU A 53 13.84 13.15 1.82
N MET A 54 14.87 12.32 1.72
CA MET A 54 15.21 11.32 2.71
C MET A 54 16.75 11.23 2.85
N ASP A 55 17.25 11.43 4.07
CA ASP A 55 18.71 11.41 4.37
C ASP A 55 19.53 12.34 3.45
N GLY A 56 18.99 13.54 3.11
CA GLY A 56 19.63 14.52 2.22
C GLY A 56 19.63 14.15 0.74
N LYS A 57 18.91 13.10 0.35
CA LYS A 57 18.71 12.71 -1.05
C LYS A 57 17.29 13.00 -1.50
N VAL A 58 17.15 13.53 -2.70
CA VAL A 58 15.84 13.69 -3.37
C VAL A 58 15.45 12.34 -3.97
N ILE A 59 14.28 11.85 -3.58
CA ILE A 59 13.67 10.65 -4.15
C ILE A 59 12.54 11.11 -5.04
N GLU A 60 12.70 10.90 -6.34
CA GLU A 60 11.66 11.19 -7.31
C GLU A 60 10.48 10.25 -7.15
N ARG A 61 9.27 10.80 -7.26
CA ARG A 61 8.02 10.07 -7.09
C ARG A 61 6.96 10.53 -8.09
N PRO A 62 7.26 10.50 -9.40
CA PRO A 62 6.39 11.05 -10.43
C PRO A 62 5.00 10.41 -10.38
N GLY A 63 3.97 11.24 -10.20
CA GLY A 63 2.57 10.84 -10.17
C GLY A 63 2.12 9.98 -8.99
N ILE A 64 3.00 9.65 -8.03
CA ILE A 64 2.71 8.74 -6.92
C ILE A 64 1.92 9.45 -5.81
N VAL A 65 0.63 9.16 -5.71
CA VAL A 65 -0.28 9.72 -4.72
C VAL A 65 -0.51 8.81 -3.51
N HIS A 66 -0.23 7.51 -3.65
CA HIS A 66 -0.27 6.52 -2.58
C HIS A 66 0.74 5.40 -2.83
N ARG A 67 0.86 4.48 -1.90
CA ARG A 67 1.76 3.34 -2.07
C ARG A 67 1.10 2.04 -1.66
N LEU A 68 1.54 0.96 -2.29
CA LEU A 68 1.41 -0.40 -1.81
C LEU A 68 2.75 -0.89 -1.28
N ASP A 69 2.72 -1.73 -0.27
CA ASP A 69 3.93 -2.37 0.25
C ASP A 69 4.55 -3.33 -0.78
N GLU A 70 5.81 -3.67 -0.60
CA GLU A 70 6.56 -4.51 -1.53
C GLU A 70 5.84 -5.82 -1.84
N GLN A 71 5.36 -6.51 -0.80
CA GLN A 71 4.69 -7.80 -0.95
C GLN A 71 3.19 -7.70 -1.31
N THR A 72 2.63 -6.50 -1.32
CA THR A 72 1.23 -6.29 -1.70
C THR A 72 1.13 -6.12 -3.21
N SER A 73 0.28 -6.91 -3.84
CA SER A 73 -0.12 -6.74 -5.25
C SER A 73 -1.42 -5.95 -5.37
N GLY A 74 -1.74 -5.47 -6.58
CA GLY A 74 -3.03 -4.86 -6.90
C GLY A 74 -2.96 -3.45 -7.45
N CYS A 75 -4.11 -2.78 -7.42
CA CYS A 75 -4.32 -1.47 -8.05
C CYS A 75 -3.44 -0.38 -7.43
N LEU A 76 -2.59 0.22 -8.26
CA LEU A 76 -1.83 1.43 -7.92
C LEU A 76 -2.24 2.54 -8.87
N VAL A 77 -2.74 3.64 -8.31
CA VAL A 77 -3.17 4.84 -9.05
C VAL A 77 -2.00 5.79 -9.18
N ILE A 78 -1.78 6.27 -10.40
CA ILE A 78 -0.71 7.19 -10.77
C ILE A 78 -1.36 8.38 -11.47
N ALA A 79 -1.05 9.59 -11.02
CA ALA A 79 -1.50 10.81 -11.66
C ALA A 79 -0.62 11.14 -12.88
N LYS A 80 -1.23 11.54 -13.99
CA LYS A 80 -0.51 11.93 -15.22
C LYS A 80 -0.34 13.44 -15.36
N THR A 81 -1.10 14.22 -14.59
CA THR A 81 -1.04 15.70 -14.58
C THR A 81 -0.91 16.21 -13.15
N GLN A 82 -0.39 17.44 -13.00
CA GLN A 82 -0.27 18.04 -11.66
C GLN A 82 -1.65 18.27 -11.02
N ASP A 83 -2.65 18.68 -11.80
CA ASP A 83 -4.01 18.89 -11.29
C ASP A 83 -4.63 17.58 -10.77
N SER A 84 -4.47 16.48 -11.50
CA SER A 84 -4.94 15.16 -11.06
C SER A 84 -4.17 14.67 -9.84
N PHE A 85 -2.86 14.98 -9.75
CA PHE A 85 -2.06 14.65 -8.56
C PHE A 85 -2.58 15.36 -7.33
N GLU A 86 -2.79 16.66 -7.36
CA GLU A 86 -3.30 17.43 -6.21
C GLU A 86 -4.71 16.98 -5.80
N TYR A 87 -5.57 16.75 -6.80
CA TYR A 87 -6.92 16.23 -6.54
C TYR A 87 -6.89 14.87 -5.83
N LEU A 88 -6.15 13.90 -6.38
CA LEU A 88 -6.04 12.57 -5.81
C LEU A 88 -5.36 12.57 -4.44
N LYS A 89 -4.27 13.34 -4.28
CA LYS A 89 -3.59 13.51 -3.00
C LYS A 89 -4.56 13.99 -1.92
N GLN A 90 -5.44 14.95 -2.25
CA GLN A 90 -6.46 15.43 -1.33
C GLN A 90 -7.50 14.35 -1.00
N GLN A 91 -7.94 13.53 -1.99
CA GLN A 91 -8.86 12.41 -1.76
C GLN A 91 -8.27 11.37 -0.79
N PHE A 92 -6.99 11.03 -0.95
CA PHE A 92 -6.29 10.11 -0.02
C PHE A 92 -6.12 10.73 1.37
N LYS A 93 -5.76 12.02 1.47
CA LYS A 93 -5.60 12.76 2.72
C LYS A 93 -6.90 12.84 3.49
N ASP A 94 -8.00 13.11 2.82
CA ASP A 94 -9.35 13.22 3.39
C ASP A 94 -9.99 11.85 3.66
N ARG A 95 -9.29 10.75 3.39
CA ARG A 95 -9.79 9.37 3.55
C ARG A 95 -11.06 9.08 2.74
N LYS A 96 -11.24 9.76 1.59
CA LYS A 96 -12.38 9.57 0.68
C LYS A 96 -12.22 8.40 -0.28
N VAL A 97 -11.00 7.89 -0.42
CA VAL A 97 -10.72 6.72 -1.24
C VAL A 97 -11.05 5.47 -0.44
N GLU A 98 -12.05 4.74 -0.90
CA GLU A 98 -12.37 3.42 -0.36
C GLU A 98 -11.34 2.40 -0.87
N LYS A 99 -10.78 1.65 0.06
CA LYS A 99 -9.74 0.66 -0.21
C LYS A 99 -10.23 -0.70 0.26
N GLU A 100 -10.14 -1.67 -0.62
CA GLU A 100 -10.41 -3.05 -0.30
C GLU A 100 -9.17 -3.90 -0.59
N TYR A 101 -8.83 -4.77 0.35
CA TYR A 101 -7.74 -5.73 0.24
C TYR A 101 -8.28 -7.13 0.45
N HIS A 102 -7.67 -8.08 -0.24
CA HIS A 102 -7.91 -9.50 -0.03
C HIS A 102 -6.65 -10.11 0.56
N ALA A 103 -6.83 -10.96 1.57
CA ALA A 103 -5.70 -11.65 2.20
C ALA A 103 -6.08 -13.07 2.64
N PHE A 104 -5.09 -13.96 2.57
CA PHE A 104 -5.14 -15.23 3.27
C PHE A 104 -4.45 -15.06 4.62
N VAL A 105 -5.11 -15.49 5.68
CA VAL A 105 -4.59 -15.43 7.04
C VAL A 105 -4.67 -16.80 7.71
N TRP A 106 -3.75 -17.05 8.64
CA TRP A 106 -3.74 -18.26 9.42
C TRP A 106 -4.87 -18.27 10.45
N GLY A 107 -5.48 -19.43 10.64
CA GLY A 107 -6.55 -19.65 11.61
C GLY A 107 -7.95 -19.46 11.03
N HIS A 108 -8.93 -19.92 11.83
CA HIS A 108 -10.35 -19.72 11.58
C HIS A 108 -10.90 -18.68 12.56
N PHE A 109 -11.80 -17.86 12.08
CA PHE A 109 -12.51 -16.86 12.88
C PHE A 109 -13.83 -17.43 13.38
N LYS A 110 -14.22 -17.10 14.61
CA LYS A 110 -15.55 -17.42 15.14
C LYS A 110 -16.62 -16.51 14.56
N GLU A 111 -16.26 -15.25 14.44
CA GLU A 111 -17.11 -14.22 13.85
C GLU A 111 -16.85 -14.12 12.35
N SER A 112 -17.88 -13.85 11.56
CA SER A 112 -17.75 -13.67 10.10
C SER A 112 -17.25 -12.28 9.72
N LYS A 113 -17.37 -11.30 10.61
CA LYS A 113 -16.93 -9.91 10.38
C LYS A 113 -16.59 -9.21 11.68
N GLY A 114 -15.81 -8.15 11.59
CA GLY A 114 -15.44 -7.36 12.75
C GLY A 114 -14.64 -6.11 12.41
N VAL A 115 -14.13 -5.48 13.46
CA VAL A 115 -13.25 -4.32 13.36
C VAL A 115 -12.05 -4.57 14.26
N VAL A 116 -10.85 -4.35 13.71
CA VAL A 116 -9.63 -4.22 14.50
C VAL A 116 -9.37 -2.73 14.65
N ASP A 117 -9.44 -2.23 15.88
CA ASP A 117 -9.16 -0.84 16.25
C ASP A 117 -8.08 -0.86 17.33
N GLU A 118 -6.84 -1.01 16.89
CA GLU A 118 -5.68 -1.04 17.79
C GLU A 118 -4.56 -0.15 17.23
N PRO A 119 -4.18 0.91 17.96
CA PRO A 119 -3.08 1.77 17.55
C PRO A 119 -1.79 0.97 17.36
N ILE A 120 -1.05 1.29 16.32
CA ILE A 120 0.24 0.66 16.00
C ILE A 120 1.41 1.63 16.18
N GLY A 121 2.54 1.11 16.56
CA GLY A 121 3.80 1.84 16.66
C GLY A 121 5.01 0.94 16.38
N ARG A 122 6.21 1.49 16.51
CA ARG A 122 7.42 0.72 16.31
C ARG A 122 7.59 -0.34 17.40
N SER A 123 8.00 -1.54 17.01
CA SER A 123 8.26 -2.61 17.96
C SER A 123 9.50 -2.32 18.82
N THR A 124 9.44 -2.68 20.11
CA THR A 124 10.61 -2.62 21.02
C THR A 124 11.66 -3.67 20.67
N GLY A 125 11.27 -4.80 20.10
CA GLY A 125 12.19 -5.88 19.75
C GLY A 125 12.87 -5.69 18.38
N ASP A 126 12.20 -5.10 17.40
CA ASP A 126 12.77 -4.77 16.10
C ASP A 126 12.15 -3.46 15.58
N PHE A 127 12.94 -2.39 15.60
CA PHE A 127 12.50 -1.05 15.19
C PHE A 127 12.01 -0.96 13.74
N ARG A 128 12.33 -1.96 12.89
CA ARG A 128 11.85 -2.04 11.50
C ARG A 128 10.41 -2.50 11.41
N ARG A 129 9.91 -3.17 12.46
CA ARG A 129 8.55 -3.72 12.51
C ARG A 129 7.57 -2.75 13.18
N TRP A 130 6.36 -2.77 12.69
CA TRP A 130 5.21 -2.18 13.36
C TRP A 130 4.50 -3.25 14.20
N GLN A 131 3.94 -2.83 15.32
CA GLN A 131 3.28 -3.72 16.28
C GLN A 131 2.10 -3.01 16.91
N ALA A 132 1.02 -3.74 17.17
CA ALA A 132 -0.11 -3.30 17.97
C ALA A 132 0.04 -3.77 19.43
N GLY A 133 -0.66 -3.10 20.35
CA GLY A 133 -0.75 -3.50 21.75
C GLY A 133 0.56 -3.43 22.52
N ARG A 134 0.89 -4.48 23.29
CA ARG A 134 2.09 -4.52 24.15
C ARG A 134 3.39 -4.57 23.32
N GLY A 135 4.44 -3.92 23.81
CA GLY A 135 5.75 -3.91 23.17
C GLY A 135 5.90 -2.84 22.08
N VAL A 136 5.04 -1.84 22.07
CA VAL A 136 5.16 -0.66 21.21
C VAL A 136 6.12 0.35 21.83
N ARG A 137 6.98 0.95 21.00
CA ARG A 137 7.93 2.00 21.38
C ARG A 137 7.55 3.33 20.74
N GLY A 138 7.57 4.41 21.54
CA GLY A 138 7.33 5.78 21.07
C GLY A 138 5.87 6.05 20.77
N GLU A 139 5.63 6.99 19.87
CA GLU A 139 4.28 7.39 19.47
C GLU A 139 3.56 6.28 18.72
N THR A 140 2.30 6.07 19.09
CA THR A 140 1.39 5.21 18.35
C THR A 140 0.59 5.99 17.33
N ARG A 141 0.14 5.30 16.30
CA ARG A 141 -0.71 5.84 15.24
C ARG A 141 -2.00 5.06 15.19
N GLU A 142 -3.10 5.77 15.05
CA GLU A 142 -4.41 5.18 14.85
C GLU A 142 -4.38 4.17 13.69
N ALA A 143 -4.90 2.97 13.93
CA ALA A 143 -5.02 1.94 12.91
C ALA A 143 -6.34 1.20 13.09
N VAL A 144 -7.26 1.45 12.15
CA VAL A 144 -8.60 0.87 12.13
C VAL A 144 -8.80 0.14 10.82
N THR A 145 -9.15 -1.15 10.91
CA THR A 145 -9.46 -1.99 9.73
C THR A 145 -10.75 -2.76 9.99
N LYS A 146 -11.74 -2.59 9.13
CA LYS A 146 -12.90 -3.48 9.06
C LYS A 146 -12.50 -4.74 8.31
N TRP A 147 -13.10 -5.88 8.68
CA TRP A 147 -12.81 -7.14 8.03
C TRP A 147 -14.05 -8.04 7.94
N GLU A 148 -14.04 -8.92 6.94
CA GLU A 148 -15.00 -10.00 6.75
C GLU A 148 -14.29 -11.28 6.35
N ALA A 149 -14.59 -12.37 7.02
CA ALA A 149 -14.11 -13.72 6.67
C ALA A 149 -15.07 -14.31 5.63
N VAL A 150 -14.62 -14.35 4.38
CA VAL A 150 -15.42 -14.77 3.23
C VAL A 150 -15.39 -16.28 3.03
N GLY A 151 -14.27 -16.92 3.39
CA GLY A 151 -14.09 -18.36 3.30
C GLY A 151 -13.13 -18.87 4.37
N GLN A 152 -13.35 -20.10 4.82
CA GLN A 152 -12.48 -20.81 5.75
C GLN A 152 -12.18 -22.20 5.17
N PHE A 153 -10.93 -22.62 5.21
CA PHE A 153 -10.46 -23.86 4.61
C PHE A 153 -9.20 -24.35 5.33
N GLU A 154 -8.77 -25.55 5.01
CA GLU A 154 -7.47 -26.09 5.41
C GLU A 154 -6.57 -26.15 4.17
N ASP A 155 -5.31 -25.79 4.31
CA ASP A 155 -4.33 -25.89 3.25
C ASP A 155 -3.83 -27.34 3.06
N GLU A 156 -2.90 -27.55 2.13
CA GLU A 156 -2.34 -28.89 1.85
C GLU A 156 -1.59 -29.51 3.04
N ALA A 157 -1.19 -28.69 4.01
CA ALA A 157 -0.56 -29.13 5.27
C ALA A 157 -1.56 -29.32 6.42
N ASN A 158 -2.88 -29.24 6.15
CA ASN A 158 -3.97 -29.21 7.12
C ASN A 158 -3.89 -28.05 8.12
N GLU A 159 -3.26 -26.96 7.74
CA GLU A 159 -3.25 -25.73 8.51
C GLU A 159 -4.51 -24.91 8.20
N ARG A 160 -5.16 -24.42 9.26
CA ARG A 160 -6.38 -23.62 9.12
C ARG A 160 -6.09 -22.27 8.53
N CYS A 161 -6.83 -21.90 7.50
CA CYS A 161 -6.70 -20.62 6.78
C CYS A 161 -8.08 -19.98 6.62
N SER A 162 -8.08 -18.66 6.53
CA SER A 162 -9.27 -17.87 6.17
C SER A 162 -8.94 -16.91 5.03
N PHE A 163 -9.88 -16.78 4.10
CA PHE A 163 -9.85 -15.75 3.07
C PHE A 163 -10.65 -14.54 3.56
N MET A 164 -10.02 -13.37 3.55
CA MET A 164 -10.52 -12.16 4.18
C MET A 164 -10.67 -11.03 3.16
N HIS A 165 -11.76 -10.29 3.29
CA HIS A 165 -11.87 -8.94 2.77
C HIS A 165 -11.55 -7.94 3.89
N LEU A 166 -10.75 -6.93 3.58
CA LEU A 166 -10.20 -5.98 4.54
C LEU A 166 -10.38 -4.55 4.02
N TRP A 167 -10.92 -3.66 4.86
CA TRP A 167 -11.14 -2.25 4.53
C TRP A 167 -10.42 -1.35 5.53
N PRO A 168 -9.13 -1.01 5.28
CA PRO A 168 -8.38 -0.09 6.13
C PRO A 168 -8.98 1.31 6.11
N GLN A 169 -9.44 1.80 7.25
CA GLN A 169 -10.04 3.12 7.41
C GLN A 169 -8.98 4.21 7.55
N THR A 170 -7.85 3.88 8.18
CA THR A 170 -6.76 4.80 8.48
C THR A 170 -5.60 4.73 7.47
N GLY A 171 -5.64 3.78 6.53
CA GLY A 171 -4.58 3.55 5.55
C GLY A 171 -3.31 2.89 6.12
N ARG A 172 -3.47 2.11 7.19
CA ARG A 172 -2.41 1.39 7.90
C ARG A 172 -2.84 -0.02 8.19
#